data_e62f2f0390576d159f2a0c94d05ec0fb
#
_entry.id   e62f2f0390576d159f2a0c94d05ec0fb
#
_cell.length_a   1.000
_cell.length_b   1.000
_cell.length_c   1.000
_cell.angle_alpha   90.00
_cell.angle_beta   90.00
_cell.angle_gamma   90.00
#
_symmetry.space_group_name_H-M   'P 1'
#
loop_
_entity.id
_entity.type
_entity.pdbx_description
1 polymer ?
#
loop_
_entity_poly.entity_id
_entity_poly.type
_entity_poly.pdbx_seq_one_letter_code
_entity_poly.pdbx_strand_id
1 'polypeptide(L)'
;MLDGEHVHLTPDEILRRARRRLPEISLATVYNVLHQLVALGEVRVVEAGRGRVRYDPNVGRPHDHLVCLGCGALRDVYPRGRLSLPPSQRFGHRVIARETTFKGYCRRCAPRARQRRTQR
;
A
#
# COMPACT_ATOMS: atom_id res chain seq x y z
N MET A 1 15.32 -2.91 -8.24
CA MET A 1 14.34 -3.89 -7.75
C MET A 1 12.95 -3.28 -7.58
N LEU A 2 12.87 -2.10 -7.00
CA LEU A 2 11.61 -1.36 -6.85
C LEU A 2 11.51 -0.14 -7.78
N ASP A 3 12.52 0.10 -8.58
CA ASP A 3 12.68 1.34 -9.33
C ASP A 3 11.67 1.49 -10.46
N GLY A 4 11.02 2.64 -10.51
CA GLY A 4 10.27 3.10 -11.67
C GLY A 4 9.01 2.35 -12.02
N GLU A 5 8.64 1.33 -11.28
CA GLU A 5 7.43 0.55 -11.54
C GLU A 5 6.36 0.79 -10.48
N HIS A 6 5.10 0.70 -10.90
CA HIS A 6 3.96 0.75 -9.99
C HIS A 6 3.77 -0.61 -9.32
N VAL A 7 4.73 -1.01 -8.50
CA VAL A 7 4.70 -2.29 -7.81
C VAL A 7 4.48 -2.08 -6.32
N HIS A 8 3.68 -2.97 -5.74
CA HIS A 8 3.36 -2.97 -4.32
C HIS A 8 3.70 -4.36 -3.80
N LEU A 9 4.92 -4.50 -3.30
CA LEU A 9 5.47 -5.81 -2.94
C LEU A 9 5.42 -6.03 -1.44
N THR A 10 5.13 -7.28 -1.05
CA THR A 10 5.30 -7.73 0.33
C THR A 10 6.80 -7.98 0.60
N PRO A 11 7.22 -8.01 1.88
CA PRO A 11 8.61 -8.36 2.20
C PRO A 11 9.06 -9.70 1.63
N ASP A 12 8.18 -10.71 1.62
CA ASP A 12 8.51 -12.01 1.08
C ASP A 12 8.74 -11.98 -0.44
N GLU A 13 7.93 -11.20 -1.15
CA GLU A 13 8.12 -11.00 -2.59
C GLU A 13 9.43 -10.28 -2.89
N ILE A 14 9.76 -9.28 -2.07
CA ILE A 14 11.03 -8.55 -2.18
C ILE A 14 12.19 -9.48 -1.93
N LEU A 15 12.10 -10.33 -0.91
CA LEU A 15 13.12 -11.31 -0.61
C LEU A 15 13.38 -12.25 -1.78
N ARG A 16 12.31 -12.77 -2.39
CA ARG A 16 12.45 -13.67 -3.55
C ARG A 16 13.15 -13.00 -4.72
N ARG A 17 12.81 -11.74 -5.00
CA ARG A 17 13.46 -10.98 -6.07
C ARG A 17 14.93 -10.68 -5.75
N ALA A 18 15.21 -10.30 -4.50
CA ALA A 18 16.56 -9.98 -4.06
C ALA A 18 17.48 -11.21 -4.17
N ARG A 19 16.98 -12.40 -3.87
CA ARG A 19 17.75 -13.64 -3.90
C ARG A 19 18.20 -14.05 -5.29
N ARG A 20 17.64 -13.47 -6.34
CA ARG A 20 18.14 -13.68 -7.71
C ARG A 20 19.56 -13.13 -7.88
N ARG A 21 19.90 -12.06 -7.16
CA ARG A 21 21.23 -11.42 -7.21
C ARG A 21 22.06 -11.69 -5.96
N LEU A 22 21.39 -11.85 -4.83
CA LEU A 22 22.01 -12.04 -3.52
C LEU A 22 21.39 -13.30 -2.88
N PRO A 23 21.82 -14.50 -3.30
CA PRO A 23 21.14 -15.74 -2.88
C PRO A 23 21.10 -15.96 -1.37
N GLU A 24 22.05 -15.39 -0.63
CA GLU A 24 22.16 -15.58 0.81
C GLU A 24 21.52 -14.46 1.65
N ILE A 25 20.88 -13.49 1.01
CA ILE A 25 20.25 -12.41 1.76
C ILE A 25 19.12 -12.96 2.65
N SER A 26 19.07 -12.49 3.89
CA SER A 26 18.07 -12.90 4.85
C SER A 26 16.86 -11.98 4.84
N LEU A 27 15.72 -12.48 5.34
CA LEU A 27 14.52 -11.68 5.51
C LEU A 27 14.77 -10.51 6.47
N ALA A 28 15.57 -10.72 7.53
CA ALA A 28 15.93 -9.67 8.47
C ALA A 28 16.65 -8.52 7.77
N THR A 29 17.57 -8.82 6.86
CA THR A 29 18.27 -7.79 6.09
C THR A 29 17.31 -7.02 5.19
N VAL A 30 16.35 -7.70 4.55
CA VAL A 30 15.33 -7.06 3.74
C VAL A 30 14.52 -6.06 4.58
N TYR A 31 14.06 -6.46 5.77
CA TYR A 31 13.33 -5.58 6.66
C TYR A 31 14.16 -4.37 7.09
N ASN A 32 15.42 -4.57 7.43
CA ASN A 32 16.30 -3.47 7.85
C ASN A 32 16.48 -2.45 6.74
N VAL A 33 16.70 -2.89 5.51
CA VAL A 33 16.83 -2.00 4.35
C VAL A 33 15.52 -1.26 4.09
N LEU A 34 14.38 -1.96 4.15
CA LEU A 34 13.08 -1.33 3.94
C LEU A 34 12.78 -0.26 5.00
N HIS A 35 13.10 -0.52 6.27
CA HIS A 35 12.93 0.47 7.32
C HIS A 35 13.75 1.74 7.05
N GLN A 36 14.97 1.58 6.56
CA GLN A 36 15.81 2.72 6.20
C GLN A 36 15.22 3.51 5.04
N LEU A 37 14.74 2.83 4.00
CA LEU A 37 14.14 3.48 2.84
C LEU A 37 12.85 4.22 3.20
N VAL A 38 12.03 3.65 4.08
CA VAL A 38 10.84 4.31 4.58
C VAL A 38 11.21 5.56 5.38
N ALA A 39 12.21 5.47 6.24
CA ALA A 39 12.67 6.61 7.04
C ALA A 39 13.21 7.75 6.15
N LEU A 40 13.81 7.41 5.02
CA LEU A 40 14.31 8.38 4.05
C LEU A 40 13.22 8.94 3.12
N GLY A 41 11.99 8.42 3.21
CA GLY A 41 10.89 8.84 2.33
C GLY A 41 10.98 8.30 0.91
N GLU A 42 11.79 7.28 0.68
CA GLU A 42 11.99 6.69 -0.65
C GLU A 42 10.99 5.58 -0.96
N VAL A 43 10.37 5.04 0.06
CA VAL A 43 9.38 3.99 -0.03
C VAL A 43 8.28 4.28 0.99
N ARG A 44 7.03 4.02 0.62
CA ARG A 44 5.89 4.14 1.53
C ARG A 44 5.42 2.76 1.97
N VAL A 45 4.99 2.68 3.22
CA VAL A 45 4.29 1.49 3.73
C VAL A 45 2.81 1.66 3.46
N VAL A 46 2.18 0.67 2.85
CA VAL A 46 0.75 0.68 2.57
C VAL A 46 0.13 -0.56 3.22
N GLU A 47 -0.88 -0.33 4.04
CA GLU A 47 -1.64 -1.43 4.62
C GLU A 47 -2.73 -1.84 3.61
N ALA A 48 -2.68 -3.10 3.18
CA ALA A 48 -3.56 -3.64 2.15
C ALA A 48 -4.72 -4.45 2.74
N GLY A 49 -5.17 -4.10 3.95
CA GLY A 49 -6.24 -4.79 4.65
C GLY A 49 -5.78 -6.09 5.31
N ARG A 50 -6.49 -6.54 6.33
CA ARG A 50 -6.23 -7.81 7.07
C ARG A 50 -4.79 -7.91 7.62
N GLY A 51 -4.21 -6.78 8.00
CA GLY A 51 -2.84 -6.74 8.52
C GLY A 51 -1.75 -6.97 7.48
N ARG A 52 -2.10 -7.01 6.19
CA ARG A 52 -1.12 -7.13 5.12
C ARG A 52 -0.41 -5.80 4.91
N VAL A 53 0.91 -5.87 4.76
CA VAL A 53 1.72 -4.69 4.52
C VAL A 53 2.43 -4.83 3.18
N ARG A 54 2.37 -3.78 2.37
CA ARG A 54 3.08 -3.69 1.09
C ARG A 54 3.93 -2.44 1.07
N TYR A 55 4.98 -2.47 0.27
CA TYR A 55 5.91 -1.36 0.13
C TYR A 55 5.78 -0.76 -1.27
N ASP A 56 5.60 0.56 -1.32
CA ASP A 56 5.35 1.29 -2.55
C ASP A 56 6.50 2.26 -2.81
N PRO A 57 7.27 2.06 -3.89
CA PRO A 57 8.35 2.97 -4.26
C PRO A 57 7.86 4.25 -4.95
N ASN A 58 6.58 4.32 -5.32
CA ASN A 58 6.01 5.48 -6.02
C ASN A 58 5.68 6.59 -5.04
N VAL A 59 6.67 7.38 -4.64
CA VAL A 59 6.51 8.47 -3.67
C VAL A 59 6.54 9.86 -4.33
N GLY A 60 6.86 9.94 -5.62
CA GLY A 60 7.05 11.21 -6.31
C GLY A 60 5.77 11.93 -6.65
N ARG A 61 4.73 11.24 -7.05
CA ARG A 61 3.43 11.80 -7.40
C ARG A 61 2.40 11.41 -6.35
N PRO A 62 1.69 12.39 -5.77
CA PRO A 62 0.63 12.06 -4.81
C PRO A 62 -0.42 11.14 -5.43
N HIS A 63 -0.72 10.06 -4.73
CA HIS A 63 -1.73 9.11 -5.17
C HIS A 63 -2.33 8.41 -3.97
N ASP A 64 -3.49 7.83 -4.18
CA ASP A 64 -4.17 7.01 -3.19
C ASP A 64 -4.15 5.56 -3.65
N HIS A 65 -4.76 4.68 -2.89
CA HIS A 65 -4.73 3.24 -3.15
C HIS A 65 -6.13 2.66 -3.18
N LEU A 66 -6.30 1.64 -4.02
CA LEU A 66 -7.50 0.82 -4.08
C LEU A 66 -7.09 -0.62 -3.76
N VAL A 67 -7.69 -1.20 -2.73
CA VAL A 67 -7.37 -2.56 -2.30
C VAL A 67 -8.57 -3.48 -2.46
N CYS A 68 -8.32 -4.69 -2.96
CA CYS A 68 -9.32 -5.76 -2.96
C CYS A 68 -9.26 -6.49 -1.63
N LEU A 69 -10.36 -6.49 -0.90
CA LEU A 69 -10.44 -7.17 0.40
C LEU A 69 -10.44 -8.69 0.27
N GLY A 70 -10.76 -9.21 -0.92
CA GLY A 70 -10.75 -10.64 -1.15
C GLY A 70 -9.36 -11.21 -1.38
N CYS A 71 -8.63 -10.69 -2.37
CA CYS A 71 -7.33 -11.22 -2.79
C CYS A 71 -6.13 -10.35 -2.42
N GLY A 72 -6.36 -9.15 -1.88
CA GLY A 72 -5.28 -8.25 -1.49
C GLY A 72 -4.61 -7.50 -2.64
N ALA A 73 -5.17 -7.57 -3.85
CA ALA A 73 -4.64 -6.79 -4.97
C ALA A 73 -4.68 -5.30 -4.65
N LEU A 74 -3.60 -4.61 -4.96
CA LEU A 74 -3.44 -3.19 -4.65
C LEU A 74 -3.13 -2.41 -5.92
N ARG A 75 -3.83 -1.28 -6.11
CA ARG A 75 -3.66 -0.41 -7.27
C ARG A 75 -3.45 1.02 -6.82
N ASP A 76 -2.61 1.76 -7.54
CA ASP A 76 -2.53 3.20 -7.42
C ASP A 76 -3.75 3.83 -8.11
N VAL A 77 -4.38 4.79 -7.45
CA VAL A 77 -5.51 5.51 -8.01
C VAL A 77 -5.34 7.00 -7.78
N TYR A 78 -5.95 7.80 -8.64
CA TYR A 78 -5.83 9.25 -8.61
C TYR A 78 -7.25 9.85 -8.55
N PRO A 79 -7.82 9.97 -7.34
CA PRO A 79 -9.18 10.47 -7.19
C PRO A 79 -9.30 11.90 -7.71
N ARG A 80 -10.47 12.23 -8.22
CA ARG A 80 -10.78 13.60 -8.63
C ARG A 80 -11.23 14.42 -7.43
N GLY A 81 -10.96 15.72 -7.51
CA GLY A 81 -11.32 16.67 -6.48
C GLY A 81 -10.36 16.70 -5.32
N ARG A 82 -10.59 17.68 -4.46
CA ARG A 82 -9.79 17.86 -3.25
C ARG A 82 -10.64 17.54 -2.04
N LEU A 83 -10.14 16.66 -1.22
CA LEU A 83 -10.71 16.42 0.08
C LEU A 83 -9.86 17.18 1.10
N SER A 84 -10.47 18.08 1.85
CA SER A 84 -9.77 18.83 2.87
C SER A 84 -10.51 18.75 4.19
N LEU A 85 -9.76 18.84 5.27
CA LEU A 85 -10.32 18.84 6.61
C LEU A 85 -10.71 20.27 7.00
N PRO A 86 -12.00 20.53 7.33
CA PRO A 86 -12.41 21.87 7.77
C PRO A 86 -11.64 22.34 9.00
N PRO A 87 -11.43 23.65 9.18
CA PRO A 87 -10.70 24.14 10.34
C PRO A 87 -11.24 23.65 11.68
N SER A 88 -12.55 23.50 11.81
CA SER A 88 -13.21 23.01 13.02
C SER A 88 -12.81 21.57 13.39
N GLN A 89 -12.33 20.81 12.42
CA GLN A 89 -11.95 19.40 12.61
C GLN A 89 -10.43 19.19 12.64
N ARG A 90 -9.64 20.26 12.61
CA ARG A 90 -8.18 20.16 12.67
C ARG A 90 -7.63 20.17 14.07
N PHE A 91 -8.41 20.60 15.03
CA PHE A 91 -8.00 20.67 16.44
C PHE A 91 -6.63 21.34 16.62
N GLY A 92 -6.39 22.46 15.91
CA GLY A 92 -5.13 23.19 15.98
C GLY A 92 -3.97 22.58 15.20
N HIS A 93 -4.19 21.46 14.51
CA HIS A 93 -3.15 20.81 13.72
C HIS A 93 -2.93 21.51 12.38
N ARG A 94 -1.68 21.58 11.98
CA ARG A 94 -1.31 21.93 10.60
C ARG A 94 -1.28 20.64 9.78
N VAL A 95 -2.27 20.46 8.91
CA VAL A 95 -2.37 19.26 8.08
C VAL A 95 -1.40 19.38 6.92
N ILE A 96 -0.48 18.45 6.80
CA ILE A 96 0.55 18.46 5.73
C ILE A 96 0.35 17.38 4.68
N ALA A 97 -0.47 16.39 4.96
CA ALA A 97 -0.67 15.28 4.01
C ALA A 97 -1.99 14.57 4.29
N ARG A 98 -2.46 13.87 3.29
CA ARG A 98 -3.66 13.03 3.35
C ARG A 98 -3.35 11.72 2.63
N GLU A 99 -3.83 10.64 3.21
CA GLU A 99 -3.79 9.33 2.57
C GLU A 99 -5.20 8.74 2.58
N THR A 100 -5.62 8.18 1.45
CA THR A 100 -6.94 7.56 1.32
C THR A 100 -6.76 6.16 0.73
N THR A 101 -7.43 5.19 1.34
CA THR A 101 -7.49 3.83 0.81
C THR A 101 -8.93 3.50 0.48
N PHE A 102 -9.19 3.22 -0.78
CA PHE A 102 -10.49 2.73 -1.23
C PHE A 102 -10.51 1.22 -1.09
N LYS A 103 -11.50 0.69 -0.42
CA LYS A 103 -11.62 -0.74 -0.14
C LYS A 103 -12.80 -1.30 -0.93
N GLY A 104 -12.58 -2.41 -1.61
CA GLY A 104 -13.63 -3.02 -2.40
C GLY A 104 -13.29 -4.44 -2.77
N TYR A 105 -13.92 -4.94 -3.80
CA TYR A 105 -13.71 -6.30 -4.30
C TYR A 105 -13.50 -6.25 -5.80
N CYS A 106 -12.43 -6.89 -6.28
CA CYS A 106 -12.14 -6.97 -7.70
C CYS A 106 -13.18 -7.83 -8.41
N ARG A 107 -13.13 -7.84 -9.76
CA ARG A 107 -14.10 -8.57 -10.58
C ARG A 107 -14.22 -10.04 -10.18
N ARG A 108 -13.11 -10.68 -9.82
CA ARG A 108 -13.11 -12.09 -9.40
C ARG A 108 -13.64 -12.30 -8.00
N CYS A 109 -13.45 -11.34 -7.11
CA CYS A 109 -13.83 -11.46 -5.70
C CYS A 109 -15.21 -10.92 -5.40
N ALA A 110 -15.75 -10.03 -6.22
CA ALA A 110 -17.06 -9.40 -5.99
C ALA A 110 -18.20 -10.41 -5.85
N PRO A 111 -18.31 -11.48 -6.67
CA PRO A 111 -19.38 -12.48 -6.50
C PRO A 111 -19.33 -13.18 -5.14
N ARG A 112 -18.12 -13.49 -4.65
CA ARG A 112 -17.94 -14.13 -3.34
C ARG A 112 -18.32 -13.19 -2.20
N ALA A 113 -18.01 -11.91 -2.35
CA ALA A 113 -18.37 -10.91 -1.35
C ALA A 113 -19.88 -10.74 -1.21
N ARG A 114 -20.62 -10.80 -2.32
CA ARG A 114 -22.08 -10.75 -2.30
C ARG A 114 -22.68 -11.92 -1.53
N GLN A 115 -22.13 -13.12 -1.69
CA GLN A 115 -22.59 -14.29 -0.94
C GLN A 115 -22.36 -14.12 0.56
N ARG A 116 -21.21 -13.55 0.96
CA ARG A 116 -20.93 -13.28 2.37
C ARG A 116 -21.88 -12.25 2.96
N ARG A 117 -22.27 -11.22 2.18
CA ARG A 117 -23.23 -10.21 2.64
C ARG A 117 -24.60 -10.78 2.91
N THR A 118 -25.07 -11.71 2.09
CA THR A 118 -26.38 -12.32 2.26
C THR A 118 -26.45 -13.28 3.43
N GLN A 119 -25.31 -13.67 4.00
CA GLN A 119 -25.22 -14.55 5.17
C GLN A 119 -25.22 -13.80 6.50
N ARG A 120 -25.25 -12.49 6.48
CA ARG A 120 -25.28 -11.69 7.72
C ARG A 120 -26.68 -11.57 8.27
#